data_8f66d8319f2207efec8a4de98d5d9220
#
_entry.id   8f66d8319f2207efec8a4de98d5d9220
#
_cell.length_a   1.000
_cell.length_b   1.000
_cell.length_c   1.000
_cell.angle_alpha   90.00
_cell.angle_beta   90.00
_cell.angle_gamma   90.00
#
_symmetry.space_group_name_H-M   'P 1'
#
loop_
_entity.id
_entity.type
_entity.pdbx_description
1 polymer ?
#
loop_
_entity_poly.entity_id
_entity_poly.type
_entity_poly.pdbx_seq_one_letter_code
_entity_poly.pdbx_strand_id
1 'polypeptide(L)'
;LFRSKAIKEFFPNAQLFGFTGTPIFEQNATYTKISGEQASYKITEDIFPSRLHAYTITHAIEDKNVLRFHVDYFKPKETGDRRADGTLKKQAVVDAILSKHDAATHSRRFNAILATASINEAIEYYELFRSVQESLKQQDENYEPLNIACVFSPPAEGNKDIQQIQEDLPQEQDDNREEPEEKKKALKTIIDDYNRQYKTNHTIAEFDAYYQDVQKRIKDQQYSNKDYPHKNKIDITIVVDMLLTGFDSKYLNTLYVDKNLKYHGLIQAFSRTNRILNDTKPYGNILDFRGQQDAVDEAIALFSGEKTDNPKEIWLVDSAPKVIEKFQDAVRKLSEYMQSQELECRAEDVYNLQGDEARAGFINCFKEVQRYKTQLEQYTDIDEQERAKIEELFSEEALRSFRGAYLETAQQLRKLREKGKG
;
A
#
# COMPACT_ATOMS: atom_id res chain seq x y z
N LEU A 1 -11.74 25.06 4.60
CA LEU A 1 -12.41 26.15 3.81
C LEU A 1 -12.93 27.26 4.70
N PHE A 2 -13.63 26.98 5.79
CA PHE A 2 -14.11 28.01 6.73
C PHE A 2 -12.96 28.78 7.37
N ARG A 3 -11.85 28.11 7.74
CA ARG A 3 -10.68 28.75 8.34
C ARG A 3 -9.99 29.73 7.36
N SER A 4 -9.87 29.39 6.07
CA SER A 4 -9.26 30.29 5.09
C SER A 4 -10.07 31.56 4.85
N LYS A 5 -11.40 31.49 4.91
CA LYS A 5 -12.29 32.65 4.82
C LYS A 5 -12.13 33.58 6.04
N ALA A 6 -12.17 33.01 7.25
CA ALA A 6 -11.96 33.76 8.48
C ALA A 6 -10.56 34.42 8.54
N ILE A 7 -9.52 33.72 8.07
CA ILE A 7 -8.17 34.30 7.97
C ILE A 7 -8.12 35.47 6.98
N LYS A 8 -8.75 35.34 5.81
CA LYS A 8 -8.84 36.43 4.82
C LYS A 8 -9.62 37.65 5.35
N GLU A 9 -10.68 37.40 6.10
CA GLU A 9 -11.48 38.48 6.71
C GLU A 9 -10.69 39.18 7.82
N PHE A 10 -9.93 38.45 8.61
CA PHE A 10 -9.11 39.02 9.68
C PHE A 10 -7.84 39.71 9.19
N PHE A 11 -7.22 39.14 8.14
CA PHE A 11 -5.99 39.69 7.53
C PHE A 11 -6.23 40.00 6.05
N PRO A 12 -6.90 41.11 5.68
CA PRO A 12 -7.33 41.39 4.31
C PRO A 12 -6.16 41.57 3.33
N ASN A 13 -4.99 41.94 3.81
CA ASN A 13 -3.78 42.13 3.00
C ASN A 13 -2.84 40.91 3.00
N ALA A 14 -3.22 39.80 3.63
CA ALA A 14 -2.39 38.59 3.65
C ALA A 14 -2.37 37.92 2.28
N GLN A 15 -1.19 37.51 1.84
CA GLN A 15 -1.02 36.61 0.70
C GLN A 15 -1.20 35.16 1.18
N LEU A 16 -2.07 34.41 0.53
CA LEU A 16 -2.33 33.01 0.86
C LEU A 16 -1.76 32.12 -0.25
N PHE A 17 -0.90 31.19 0.16
CA PHE A 17 -0.35 30.14 -0.70
C PHE A 17 -0.92 28.79 -0.26
N GLY A 18 -1.47 28.04 -1.23
CA GLY A 18 -1.95 26.68 -1.01
C GLY A 18 -1.05 25.66 -1.67
N PHE A 19 -0.81 24.54 -0.99
CA PHE A 19 -0.10 23.38 -1.55
C PHE A 19 -1.05 22.18 -1.51
N THR A 20 -1.21 21.51 -2.65
CA THR A 20 -2.01 20.29 -2.75
C THR A 20 -1.37 19.30 -3.72
N GLY A 21 -1.37 18.02 -3.37
CA GLY A 21 -0.97 16.94 -4.27
C GLY A 21 -2.11 16.48 -5.19
N THR A 22 -3.36 16.85 -4.87
CA THR A 22 -4.57 16.44 -5.58
C THR A 22 -5.53 17.62 -5.73
N PRO A 23 -5.29 18.50 -6.71
CA PRO A 23 -6.18 19.63 -6.96
C PRO A 23 -7.58 19.17 -7.34
N ILE A 24 -8.59 19.95 -6.97
CA ILE A 24 -9.97 19.75 -7.38
C ILE A 24 -10.22 20.59 -8.62
N PHE A 25 -10.48 19.91 -9.74
CA PHE A 25 -10.86 20.49 -11.02
C PHE A 25 -12.38 20.41 -11.20
N GLU A 26 -12.94 21.02 -12.24
CA GLU A 26 -14.35 20.87 -12.57
C GLU A 26 -14.76 19.40 -12.77
N GLN A 27 -13.90 18.61 -13.41
CA GLN A 27 -14.14 17.19 -13.74
C GLN A 27 -14.26 16.30 -12.50
N ASN A 28 -13.61 16.66 -11.38
CA ASN A 28 -13.61 15.87 -10.16
C ASN A 28 -14.26 16.59 -8.96
N ALA A 29 -14.93 17.70 -9.20
CA ALA A 29 -15.61 18.48 -8.15
C ALA A 29 -16.88 17.81 -7.64
N THR A 30 -17.60 17.08 -8.51
CA THR A 30 -18.90 16.46 -8.16
C THR A 30 -18.71 15.03 -7.71
N TYR A 31 -19.38 14.64 -6.64
CA TYR A 31 -19.42 13.27 -6.13
C TYR A 31 -20.83 12.89 -5.69
N THR A 32 -21.10 11.59 -5.68
CA THR A 32 -22.38 11.04 -5.21
C THR A 32 -22.18 10.46 -3.81
N LYS A 33 -22.99 10.90 -2.85
CA LYS A 33 -23.04 10.31 -1.51
C LYS A 33 -23.65 8.91 -1.56
N ILE A 34 -23.46 8.10 -0.53
CA ILE A 34 -24.12 6.78 -0.41
C ILE A 34 -25.64 6.92 -0.41
N SER A 35 -26.18 8.02 0.14
CA SER A 35 -27.61 8.36 0.05
C SER A 35 -28.14 8.58 -1.37
N GLY A 36 -27.29 8.60 -2.40
CA GLY A 36 -27.64 8.89 -3.78
C GLY A 36 -27.70 10.39 -4.11
N GLU A 37 -27.51 11.28 -3.14
CA GLU A 37 -27.46 12.72 -3.36
C GLU A 37 -26.17 13.15 -4.05
N GLN A 38 -26.29 14.12 -4.98
CA GLN A 38 -25.14 14.78 -5.59
C GLN A 38 -24.61 15.88 -4.66
N ALA A 39 -23.30 15.89 -4.46
CA ALA A 39 -22.60 16.92 -3.72
C ALA A 39 -21.42 17.44 -4.56
N SER A 40 -20.96 18.64 -4.25
CA SER A 40 -19.83 19.25 -4.98
C SER A 40 -18.83 19.88 -4.04
N TYR A 41 -17.54 19.63 -4.30
CA TYR A 41 -16.45 20.39 -3.70
C TYR A 41 -16.28 21.72 -4.45
N LYS A 42 -15.73 22.72 -3.77
CA LYS A 42 -15.18 23.90 -4.45
C LYS A 42 -13.94 23.52 -5.23
N ILE A 43 -13.83 23.98 -6.47
CA ILE A 43 -12.63 23.76 -7.26
C ILE A 43 -11.45 24.55 -6.66
N THR A 44 -10.24 24.06 -6.90
CA THR A 44 -9.03 24.67 -6.34
C THR A 44 -8.84 26.11 -6.83
N GLU A 45 -9.22 26.42 -8.06
CA GLU A 45 -9.12 27.74 -8.66
C GLU A 45 -10.07 28.78 -8.03
N ASP A 46 -11.22 28.36 -7.46
CA ASP A 46 -12.10 29.24 -6.70
C ASP A 46 -11.45 29.77 -5.42
N ILE A 47 -10.49 29.01 -4.88
CA ILE A 47 -9.81 29.33 -3.63
C ILE A 47 -8.48 30.03 -3.89
N PHE A 48 -7.74 29.55 -4.88
CA PHE A 48 -6.44 30.00 -5.30
C PHE A 48 -6.45 30.30 -6.82
N PRO A 49 -6.77 31.54 -7.23
CA PRO A 49 -7.00 31.88 -8.63
C PRO A 49 -5.78 31.70 -9.55
N SER A 50 -4.57 31.64 -8.99
CA SER A 50 -3.34 31.52 -9.75
C SER A 50 -2.56 30.27 -9.37
N ARG A 51 -2.34 29.37 -10.34
CA ARG A 51 -1.43 28.25 -10.21
C ARG A 51 0.00 28.70 -10.45
N LEU A 52 0.82 28.74 -9.41
CA LEU A 52 2.21 29.20 -9.48
C LEU A 52 3.16 28.12 -9.99
N HIS A 53 2.93 26.86 -9.57
CA HIS A 53 3.76 25.70 -9.92
C HIS A 53 2.93 24.43 -9.91
N ALA A 54 3.31 23.45 -10.74
CA ALA A 54 2.74 22.13 -10.75
C ALA A 54 3.86 21.07 -10.74
N TYR A 55 3.95 20.33 -9.63
CA TYR A 55 4.76 19.13 -9.52
C TYR A 55 3.81 17.95 -9.33
N THR A 56 3.58 17.22 -10.41
CA THR A 56 2.57 16.13 -10.44
C THR A 56 3.17 14.84 -9.89
N ILE A 57 2.31 13.86 -9.62
CA ILE A 57 2.74 12.51 -9.24
C ILE A 57 3.60 11.86 -10.34
N THR A 58 3.35 12.20 -11.62
CA THR A 58 4.20 11.77 -12.75
C THR A 58 5.64 12.21 -12.56
N HIS A 59 5.86 13.49 -12.29
CA HIS A 59 7.20 14.03 -12.00
C HIS A 59 7.81 13.37 -10.77
N ALA A 60 7.00 13.13 -9.71
CA ALA A 60 7.48 12.50 -8.49
C ALA A 60 7.93 11.05 -8.71
N ILE A 61 7.28 10.30 -9.60
CA ILE A 61 7.68 8.96 -9.99
C ILE A 61 8.95 8.97 -10.84
N GLU A 62 9.02 9.86 -11.84
CA GLU A 62 10.19 10.02 -12.73
C GLU A 62 11.45 10.44 -11.94
N ASP A 63 11.30 11.36 -11.01
CA ASP A 63 12.36 11.80 -10.10
C ASP A 63 12.68 10.76 -9.01
N LYS A 64 11.97 9.63 -8.99
CA LYS A 64 12.12 8.58 -7.97
C LYS A 64 11.88 9.07 -6.54
N ASN A 65 10.99 10.04 -6.35
CA ASN A 65 10.56 10.52 -5.04
C ASN A 65 9.41 9.68 -4.46
N VAL A 66 8.70 8.96 -5.31
CA VAL A 66 7.67 7.97 -4.94
C VAL A 66 7.76 6.74 -5.85
N LEU A 67 7.16 5.63 -5.42
CA LEU A 67 7.11 4.39 -6.20
C LEU A 67 5.96 4.41 -7.20
N ARG A 68 6.06 3.56 -8.23
CA ARG A 68 4.95 3.17 -9.10
C ARG A 68 3.93 2.33 -8.35
N PHE A 69 2.81 2.03 -9.00
CA PHE A 69 1.78 1.14 -8.47
C PHE A 69 1.70 -0.17 -9.26
N HIS A 70 1.48 -1.26 -8.54
CA HIS A 70 0.91 -2.49 -9.06
C HIS A 70 -0.58 -2.49 -8.71
N VAL A 71 -1.46 -2.73 -9.69
CA VAL A 71 -2.91 -2.79 -9.46
C VAL A 71 -3.41 -4.15 -9.95
N ASP A 72 -3.82 -5.00 -8.99
CA ASP A 72 -4.48 -6.28 -9.25
C ASP A 72 -6.00 -6.05 -9.15
N TYR A 73 -6.70 -6.24 -10.26
CA TYR A 73 -8.17 -6.22 -10.33
C TYR A 73 -8.68 -7.64 -10.07
N PHE A 74 -9.05 -7.89 -8.81
CA PHE A 74 -9.44 -9.23 -8.37
C PHE A 74 -10.64 -9.78 -9.15
N LYS A 75 -10.48 -10.99 -9.69
CA LYS A 75 -11.52 -11.74 -10.36
C LYS A 75 -11.82 -12.99 -9.56
N PRO A 76 -13.06 -13.15 -9.04
CA PRO A 76 -13.42 -14.36 -8.31
C PRO A 76 -13.37 -15.59 -9.23
N LYS A 77 -12.96 -16.71 -8.67
CA LYS A 77 -12.89 -18.00 -9.39
C LYS A 77 -14.29 -18.61 -9.62
N GLU A 78 -15.23 -18.32 -8.73
CA GLU A 78 -16.57 -18.90 -8.77
C GLU A 78 -17.65 -17.83 -9.00
N THR A 79 -18.67 -18.18 -9.78
CA THR A 79 -19.83 -17.30 -10.00
C THR A 79 -20.65 -17.07 -8.73
N GLY A 80 -20.55 -17.97 -7.75
CA GLY A 80 -21.22 -17.88 -6.44
C GLY A 80 -20.66 -16.83 -5.49
N ASP A 81 -19.48 -16.24 -5.80
CA ASP A 81 -18.80 -15.24 -4.96
C ASP A 81 -19.38 -13.81 -5.11
N ARG A 82 -20.35 -13.64 -6.01
CA ARG A 82 -21.01 -12.34 -6.22
C ARG A 82 -22.39 -12.27 -5.57
N ARG A 83 -22.77 -11.06 -5.14
CA ARG A 83 -24.13 -10.73 -4.72
C ARG A 83 -25.02 -10.47 -5.95
N ALA A 84 -26.31 -10.29 -5.71
CA ALA A 84 -27.29 -10.00 -6.77
C ALA A 84 -27.02 -8.66 -7.50
N ASP A 85 -26.41 -7.69 -6.83
CA ASP A 85 -25.98 -6.41 -7.38
C ASP A 85 -24.64 -6.45 -8.16
N GLY A 86 -24.05 -7.65 -8.28
CA GLY A 86 -22.77 -7.87 -8.97
C GLY A 86 -21.53 -7.63 -8.12
N THR A 87 -21.65 -7.10 -6.89
CA THR A 87 -20.52 -6.93 -5.96
C THR A 87 -20.06 -8.27 -5.40
N LEU A 88 -18.80 -8.32 -4.92
CA LEU A 88 -18.28 -9.53 -4.28
C LEU A 88 -18.91 -9.72 -2.88
N LYS A 89 -19.08 -10.97 -2.49
CA LYS A 89 -19.39 -11.32 -1.11
C LYS A 89 -18.18 -10.99 -0.23
N LYS A 90 -18.40 -10.45 0.96
CA LYS A 90 -17.32 -10.12 1.89
C LYS A 90 -16.48 -11.34 2.27
N GLN A 91 -17.08 -12.53 2.33
CA GLN A 91 -16.35 -13.78 2.54
C GLN A 91 -15.29 -13.99 1.44
N ALA A 92 -15.64 -13.85 0.16
CA ALA A 92 -14.72 -14.02 -0.94
C ALA A 92 -13.58 -12.98 -0.91
N VAL A 93 -13.87 -11.76 -0.46
CA VAL A 93 -12.86 -10.71 -0.25
C VAL A 93 -11.90 -11.10 0.88
N VAL A 94 -12.41 -11.54 2.03
CA VAL A 94 -11.58 -11.97 3.17
C VAL A 94 -10.72 -13.17 2.79
N ASP A 95 -11.29 -14.18 2.13
CA ASP A 95 -10.54 -15.37 1.68
C ASP A 95 -9.42 -15.00 0.69
N ALA A 96 -9.71 -14.08 -0.24
CA ALA A 96 -8.71 -13.57 -1.17
C ALA A 96 -7.60 -12.80 -0.44
N ILE A 97 -7.93 -11.95 0.52
CA ILE A 97 -6.95 -11.22 1.32
C ILE A 97 -6.08 -12.19 2.11
N LEU A 98 -6.67 -13.13 2.85
CA LEU A 98 -5.92 -14.11 3.64
C LEU A 98 -4.97 -14.95 2.79
N SER A 99 -5.39 -15.34 1.58
CA SER A 99 -4.54 -16.11 0.65
C SER A 99 -3.42 -15.33 0.00
N LYS A 100 -3.58 -14.00 -0.16
CA LYS A 100 -2.64 -13.15 -0.91
C LYS A 100 -1.79 -12.25 -0.02
N HIS A 101 -2.13 -12.09 1.26
CA HIS A 101 -1.52 -11.11 2.14
C HIS A 101 -0.01 -11.29 2.32
N ASP A 102 0.45 -12.51 2.50
CA ASP A 102 1.87 -12.80 2.70
C ASP A 102 2.69 -12.42 1.45
N ALA A 103 2.18 -12.70 0.25
CA ALA A 103 2.81 -12.24 -0.98
C ALA A 103 2.76 -10.71 -1.08
N ALA A 104 1.58 -10.10 -0.98
CA ALA A 104 1.39 -8.66 -1.10
C ALA A 104 2.28 -7.84 -0.16
N THR A 105 2.53 -8.34 1.05
CA THR A 105 3.29 -7.65 2.11
C THR A 105 4.70 -8.18 2.31
N HIS A 106 5.21 -8.97 1.35
CA HIS A 106 6.53 -9.58 1.42
C HIS A 106 6.75 -10.34 2.73
N SER A 107 5.91 -11.35 2.97
CA SER A 107 5.88 -12.18 4.19
C SER A 107 5.68 -11.34 5.47
N ARG A 108 4.67 -10.49 5.49
CA ARG A 108 4.28 -9.61 6.61
C ARG A 108 5.39 -8.65 7.06
N ARG A 109 6.34 -8.34 6.18
CA ARG A 109 7.34 -7.29 6.44
C ARG A 109 6.74 -5.91 6.37
N PHE A 110 5.70 -5.75 5.57
CA PHE A 110 4.90 -4.55 5.42
C PHE A 110 3.53 -4.74 6.04
N ASN A 111 2.79 -3.66 6.15
CA ASN A 111 1.38 -3.68 6.54
C ASN A 111 0.48 -3.22 5.40
N ALA A 112 -0.82 -3.43 5.58
CA ALA A 112 -1.86 -3.10 4.64
C ALA A 112 -2.97 -2.26 5.27
N ILE A 113 -3.72 -1.55 4.43
CA ILE A 113 -5.01 -0.95 4.76
C ILE A 113 -6.09 -1.67 3.94
N LEU A 114 -7.23 -1.97 4.56
CA LEU A 114 -8.48 -2.34 3.89
C LEU A 114 -9.44 -1.15 3.94
N ALA A 115 -9.69 -0.55 2.78
CA ALA A 115 -10.65 0.54 2.63
C ALA A 115 -12.05 -0.03 2.34
N THR A 116 -13.02 0.29 3.20
CA THR A 116 -14.41 -0.16 3.14
C THR A 116 -15.35 1.00 2.84
N ALA A 117 -16.54 0.71 2.29
CA ALA A 117 -17.46 1.74 1.84
C ALA A 117 -18.21 2.44 2.98
N SER A 118 -18.36 1.80 4.14
CA SER A 118 -19.08 2.35 5.29
C SER A 118 -18.57 1.80 6.62
N ILE A 119 -18.98 2.45 7.73
CA ILE A 119 -18.67 1.97 9.09
C ILE A 119 -19.29 0.58 9.33
N ASN A 120 -20.51 0.33 8.87
CA ASN A 120 -21.15 -0.97 9.01
C ASN A 120 -20.34 -2.06 8.27
N GLU A 121 -19.87 -1.77 7.06
CA GLU A 121 -18.99 -2.70 6.34
C GLU A 121 -17.65 -2.93 7.04
N ALA A 122 -17.06 -1.89 7.63
CA ALA A 122 -15.82 -2.04 8.39
C ALA A 122 -16.01 -2.96 9.60
N ILE A 123 -17.12 -2.84 10.33
CA ILE A 123 -17.49 -3.69 11.46
C ILE A 123 -17.69 -5.15 10.99
N GLU A 124 -18.47 -5.35 9.91
CA GLU A 124 -18.72 -6.68 9.35
C GLU A 124 -17.41 -7.36 8.89
N TYR A 125 -16.50 -6.63 8.24
CA TYR A 125 -15.19 -7.15 7.87
C TYR A 125 -14.35 -7.53 9.09
N TYR A 126 -14.34 -6.70 10.13
CA TYR A 126 -13.62 -6.98 11.36
C TYR A 126 -14.09 -8.28 12.01
N GLU A 127 -15.42 -8.47 12.15
CA GLU A 127 -16.01 -9.66 12.70
C GLU A 127 -15.75 -10.89 11.83
N LEU A 128 -15.82 -10.74 10.51
CA LEU A 128 -15.59 -11.80 9.55
C LEU A 128 -14.13 -12.27 9.57
N PHE A 129 -13.15 -11.36 9.56
CA PHE A 129 -11.74 -11.75 9.73
C PHE A 129 -11.51 -12.52 11.02
N ARG A 130 -12.12 -12.09 12.12
CA ARG A 130 -11.98 -12.78 13.39
C ARG A 130 -12.54 -14.20 13.33
N SER A 131 -13.77 -14.36 12.86
CA SER A 131 -14.43 -15.67 12.80
C SER A 131 -13.74 -16.64 11.85
N VAL A 132 -13.30 -16.17 10.68
CA VAL A 132 -12.59 -17.01 9.70
C VAL A 132 -11.23 -17.44 10.25
N GLN A 133 -10.47 -16.54 10.83
CA GLN A 133 -9.16 -16.88 11.40
C GLN A 133 -9.25 -17.79 12.64
N GLU A 134 -10.28 -17.63 13.47
CA GLU A 134 -10.57 -18.55 14.57
C GLU A 134 -10.85 -19.97 14.03
N SER A 135 -11.63 -20.10 12.97
CA SER A 135 -11.91 -21.39 12.31
C SER A 135 -10.65 -22.00 11.71
N LEU A 136 -9.81 -21.21 11.03
CA LEU A 136 -8.55 -21.67 10.46
C LEU A 136 -7.59 -22.15 11.56
N LYS A 137 -7.52 -21.46 12.69
CA LYS A 137 -6.68 -21.84 13.82
C LYS A 137 -7.15 -23.13 14.50
N GLN A 138 -8.46 -23.42 14.49
CA GLN A 138 -9.01 -24.70 14.97
C GLN A 138 -8.68 -25.86 14.04
N GLN A 139 -8.56 -25.60 12.72
CA GLN A 139 -8.24 -26.60 11.71
C GLN A 139 -6.73 -26.89 11.61
N ASP A 140 -5.92 -25.88 11.81
CA ASP A 140 -4.45 -25.96 11.77
C ASP A 140 -3.84 -25.19 12.96
N GLU A 141 -3.27 -25.94 13.89
CA GLU A 141 -2.60 -25.39 15.07
C GLU A 141 -1.38 -24.51 14.73
N ASN A 142 -0.78 -24.70 13.55
CA ASN A 142 0.35 -23.90 13.07
C ASN A 142 -0.08 -22.62 12.35
N TYR A 143 -1.38 -22.45 12.08
CA TYR A 143 -1.87 -21.21 11.46
C TYR A 143 -1.58 -20.02 12.35
N GLU A 144 -0.86 -19.05 11.80
CA GLU A 144 -0.56 -17.76 12.43
C GLU A 144 -1.54 -16.69 11.95
N PRO A 145 -2.51 -16.26 12.77
CA PRO A 145 -3.48 -15.25 12.39
C PRO A 145 -2.81 -13.91 12.06
N LEU A 146 -3.43 -13.16 11.15
CA LEU A 146 -3.10 -11.76 10.92
C LEU A 146 -3.63 -10.90 12.07
N ASN A 147 -2.86 -9.91 12.47
CA ASN A 147 -3.26 -8.91 13.46
C ASN A 147 -4.09 -7.82 12.78
N ILE A 148 -5.38 -7.79 13.05
CA ILE A 148 -6.33 -6.88 12.44
C ILE A 148 -6.65 -5.74 13.41
N ALA A 149 -6.48 -4.50 12.97
CA ALA A 149 -7.04 -3.31 13.62
C ALA A 149 -8.20 -2.76 12.79
N CYS A 150 -9.14 -2.06 13.44
CA CYS A 150 -10.24 -1.39 12.75
C CYS A 150 -10.42 0.00 13.33
N VAL A 151 -10.41 1.02 12.47
CA VAL A 151 -10.47 2.42 12.88
C VAL A 151 -11.53 3.16 12.07
N PHE A 152 -12.48 3.73 12.77
CA PHE A 152 -13.46 4.68 12.25
C PHE A 152 -13.83 5.67 13.37
N SER A 153 -14.27 6.88 13.00
CA SER A 153 -14.62 7.90 13.97
C SER A 153 -15.87 7.51 14.76
N PRO A 154 -15.89 7.68 16.09
CA PRO A 154 -17.10 7.45 16.89
C PRO A 154 -18.17 8.52 16.59
N PRO A 155 -19.46 8.28 16.94
CA PRO A 155 -20.49 9.31 16.92
C PRO A 155 -20.06 10.52 17.74
N ALA A 156 -20.22 11.73 17.18
CA ALA A 156 -19.71 12.96 17.80
C ALA A 156 -20.42 13.38 19.08
N GLU A 157 -21.73 13.13 19.21
CA GLU A 157 -22.57 13.40 20.40
C GLU A 157 -22.28 14.76 21.08
N GLY A 158 -21.95 15.79 20.28
CA GLY A 158 -21.59 17.12 20.81
C GLY A 158 -20.12 17.30 21.19
N ASN A 159 -19.28 16.28 21.10
CA ASN A 159 -17.85 16.39 21.29
C ASN A 159 -17.19 17.13 20.12
N LYS A 160 -16.63 18.31 20.40
CA LYS A 160 -16.04 19.19 19.40
C LYS A 160 -14.79 18.60 18.75
N ASP A 161 -14.01 17.82 19.46
CA ASP A 161 -12.78 17.22 18.95
C ASP A 161 -13.12 16.15 17.93
N ILE A 162 -14.14 15.32 18.20
CA ILE A 162 -14.64 14.33 17.24
C ILE A 162 -15.29 15.00 16.03
N GLN A 163 -16.09 16.07 16.24
CA GLN A 163 -16.65 16.86 15.15
C GLN A 163 -15.55 17.41 14.23
N GLN A 164 -14.46 17.88 14.80
CA GLN A 164 -13.31 18.38 14.05
C GLN A 164 -12.63 17.25 13.24
N ILE A 165 -12.47 16.05 13.79
CA ILE A 165 -11.96 14.88 13.07
C ILE A 165 -12.86 14.55 11.88
N GLN A 166 -14.19 14.57 12.08
CA GLN A 166 -15.17 14.22 11.05
C GLN A 166 -15.35 15.28 9.95
N GLU A 167 -14.86 16.53 10.13
CA GLU A 167 -14.94 17.56 9.06
C GLU A 167 -14.31 17.10 7.74
N ASP A 168 -13.26 16.27 7.80
CA ASP A 168 -12.53 15.75 6.64
C ASP A 168 -12.93 14.29 6.28
N LEU A 169 -13.94 13.73 6.96
CA LEU A 169 -14.41 12.35 6.82
C LEU A 169 -15.93 12.29 6.50
N PRO A 170 -16.34 12.76 5.33
CA PRO A 170 -17.76 12.96 5.02
C PRO A 170 -18.59 11.67 5.08
N GLN A 171 -18.02 10.53 4.67
CA GLN A 171 -18.71 9.25 4.71
C GLN A 171 -18.94 8.79 6.15
N GLU A 172 -17.91 8.86 6.99
CA GLU A 172 -18.03 8.47 8.40
C GLU A 172 -18.96 9.41 9.17
N GLN A 173 -18.99 10.70 8.81
CA GLN A 173 -19.93 11.65 9.39
C GLN A 173 -21.38 11.30 9.07
N ASP A 174 -21.68 10.93 7.82
CA ASP A 174 -23.01 10.54 7.40
C ASP A 174 -23.40 9.19 8.03
N ASP A 175 -22.53 8.20 8.03
CA ASP A 175 -22.75 6.88 8.64
C ASP A 175 -23.06 6.99 10.15
N ASN A 176 -22.39 7.86 10.87
CA ASN A 176 -22.59 8.05 12.31
C ASN A 176 -23.93 8.70 12.69
N ARG A 177 -24.72 9.18 11.72
CA ARG A 177 -26.08 9.66 11.95
C ARG A 177 -27.10 8.53 12.06
N GLU A 178 -26.75 7.36 11.49
CA GLU A 178 -27.58 6.17 11.54
C GLU A 178 -27.07 5.24 12.63
N GLU A 179 -27.97 4.74 13.49
CA GLU A 179 -27.69 3.75 14.55
C GLU A 179 -26.41 4.05 15.36
N PRO A 180 -26.24 5.27 15.92
CA PRO A 180 -24.99 5.67 16.57
C PRO A 180 -24.60 4.80 17.76
N GLU A 181 -25.58 4.30 18.52
CA GLU A 181 -25.32 3.45 19.70
C GLU A 181 -24.76 2.07 19.32
N GLU A 182 -25.20 1.49 18.20
CA GLU A 182 -24.67 0.22 17.70
C GLU A 182 -23.22 0.37 17.24
N LYS A 183 -22.91 1.44 16.50
CA LYS A 183 -21.54 1.75 16.08
C LYS A 183 -20.62 2.01 17.27
N LYS A 184 -21.10 2.72 18.26
CA LYS A 184 -20.38 2.97 19.52
C LYS A 184 -20.08 1.67 20.27
N LYS A 185 -21.07 0.77 20.36
CA LYS A 185 -20.90 -0.55 20.98
C LYS A 185 -19.88 -1.39 20.22
N ALA A 186 -19.96 -1.42 18.89
CA ALA A 186 -19.01 -2.15 18.04
C ALA A 186 -17.60 -1.58 18.20
N LEU A 187 -17.41 -0.26 18.14
CA LEU A 187 -16.12 0.38 18.33
C LEU A 187 -15.53 0.08 19.71
N LYS A 188 -16.38 0.05 20.77
CA LYS A 188 -15.94 -0.36 22.09
C LYS A 188 -15.38 -1.79 22.08
N THR A 189 -16.09 -2.73 21.46
CA THR A 189 -15.61 -4.11 21.35
C THR A 189 -14.28 -4.20 20.60
N ILE A 190 -14.14 -3.46 19.50
CA ILE A 190 -12.89 -3.38 18.72
C ILE A 190 -11.74 -2.84 19.56
N ILE A 191 -11.96 -1.76 20.32
CA ILE A 191 -10.95 -1.19 21.21
C ILE A 191 -10.59 -2.14 22.35
N ASP A 192 -11.58 -2.84 22.95
CA ASP A 192 -11.34 -3.83 24.01
C ASP A 192 -10.51 -5.02 23.49
N ASP A 193 -10.74 -5.48 22.23
CA ASP A 193 -9.95 -6.52 21.58
C ASP A 193 -8.51 -6.03 21.31
N TYR A 194 -8.37 -4.82 20.83
CA TYR A 194 -7.08 -4.17 20.62
C TYR A 194 -6.29 -4.05 21.92
N ASN A 195 -6.94 -3.60 23.00
CA ASN A 195 -6.32 -3.50 24.32
C ASN A 195 -5.80 -4.86 24.83
N ARG A 196 -6.56 -5.94 24.60
CA ARG A 196 -6.12 -7.30 24.95
C ARG A 196 -4.90 -7.73 24.15
N GLN A 197 -4.91 -7.47 22.83
CA GLN A 197 -3.82 -7.84 21.93
C GLN A 197 -2.52 -7.10 22.27
N TYR A 198 -2.61 -5.79 22.47
CA TYR A 198 -1.44 -4.92 22.59
C TYR A 198 -1.13 -4.49 24.04
N LYS A 199 -1.91 -4.97 25.02
CA LYS A 199 -1.78 -4.64 26.46
C LYS A 199 -1.85 -3.14 26.70
N THR A 200 -2.81 -2.49 26.09
CA THR A 200 -3.14 -1.07 26.24
C THR A 200 -4.43 -0.90 27.05
N ASN A 201 -4.86 0.35 27.28
CA ASN A 201 -6.05 0.68 28.06
C ASN A 201 -6.86 1.81 27.40
N HIS A 202 -6.89 1.86 26.10
CA HIS A 202 -7.64 2.86 25.34
C HIS A 202 -9.15 2.76 25.59
N THR A 203 -9.83 3.89 25.50
CA THR A 203 -11.30 4.00 25.62
C THR A 203 -11.89 4.81 24.47
N ILE A 204 -13.20 4.69 24.22
CA ILE A 204 -13.87 5.55 23.24
C ILE A 204 -13.79 7.02 23.63
N ALA A 205 -13.84 7.33 24.94
CA ALA A 205 -13.73 8.71 25.42
C ALA A 205 -12.38 9.34 25.07
N GLU A 206 -11.34 8.53 24.94
CA GLU A 206 -9.99 8.92 24.56
C GLU A 206 -9.65 8.35 23.16
N PHE A 207 -10.58 8.44 22.22
CA PHE A 207 -10.44 7.87 20.87
C PHE A 207 -9.17 8.34 20.16
N ASP A 208 -8.77 9.59 20.33
CA ASP A 208 -7.55 10.12 19.72
C ASP A 208 -6.30 9.35 20.17
N ALA A 209 -6.22 8.96 21.46
CA ALA A 209 -5.11 8.16 21.97
C ALA A 209 -5.06 6.76 21.32
N TYR A 210 -6.21 6.11 21.13
CA TYR A 210 -6.32 4.85 20.37
C TYR A 210 -5.85 5.03 18.94
N TYR A 211 -6.36 6.05 18.25
CA TYR A 211 -6.03 6.33 16.86
C TYR A 211 -4.54 6.64 16.67
N GLN A 212 -3.93 7.41 17.57
CA GLN A 212 -2.50 7.71 17.56
C GLN A 212 -1.65 6.45 17.79
N ASP A 213 -2.06 5.54 18.69
CA ASP A 213 -1.34 4.28 18.92
C ASP A 213 -1.38 3.37 17.68
N VAL A 214 -2.55 3.25 17.01
CA VAL A 214 -2.67 2.52 15.74
C VAL A 214 -1.73 3.12 14.69
N GLN A 215 -1.75 4.43 14.50
CA GLN A 215 -0.85 5.10 13.55
C GLN A 215 0.63 4.85 13.86
N LYS A 216 1.01 4.94 15.12
CA LYS A 216 2.38 4.70 15.56
C LYS A 216 2.83 3.29 15.26
N ARG A 217 2.01 2.26 15.54
CA ARG A 217 2.33 0.86 15.25
C ARG A 217 2.53 0.63 13.76
N ILE A 218 1.72 1.23 12.89
CA ILE A 218 1.89 1.16 11.43
C ILE A 218 3.20 1.83 11.01
N LYS A 219 3.56 2.97 11.60
CA LYS A 219 4.78 3.73 11.26
C LYS A 219 6.05 3.10 11.78
N ASP A 220 6.01 2.53 12.98
CA ASP A 220 7.18 1.98 13.68
C ASP A 220 7.48 0.53 13.27
N GLN A 221 6.64 -0.08 12.45
CA GLN A 221 6.86 -1.44 11.94
C GLN A 221 8.18 -1.54 11.19
N GLN A 222 9.01 -2.52 11.56
CA GLN A 222 10.32 -2.76 10.95
C GLN A 222 10.36 -4.12 10.25
N TYR A 223 11.29 -4.28 9.30
CA TYR A 223 11.49 -5.55 8.59
C TYR A 223 11.95 -6.68 9.49
N SER A 224 12.88 -6.36 10.38
CA SER A 224 13.40 -7.33 11.32
C SER A 224 12.40 -7.54 12.44
N ASN A 225 11.91 -8.77 12.58
CA ASN A 225 11.07 -9.14 13.72
C ASN A 225 11.87 -9.29 15.02
N LYS A 226 13.19 -9.09 14.99
CA LYS A 226 14.04 -9.25 16.16
C LYS A 226 13.71 -8.22 17.25
N ASP A 227 13.58 -6.96 16.83
CA ASP A 227 13.35 -5.85 17.74
C ASP A 227 11.87 -5.44 17.79
N TYR A 228 11.08 -5.85 16.78
CA TYR A 228 9.65 -5.59 16.68
C TYR A 228 8.91 -6.89 16.29
N PRO A 229 8.62 -7.78 17.24
CA PRO A 229 8.02 -9.08 16.97
C PRO A 229 6.60 -8.96 16.41
N HIS A 230 6.16 -9.95 15.60
CA HIS A 230 4.87 -9.96 14.92
C HIS A 230 3.69 -9.67 15.85
N LYS A 231 3.70 -10.16 17.08
CA LYS A 231 2.65 -9.88 18.08
C LYS A 231 2.42 -8.39 18.38
N ASN A 232 3.39 -7.52 18.07
CA ASN A 232 3.29 -6.08 18.28
C ASN A 232 2.89 -5.33 16.99
N LYS A 233 2.88 -6.01 15.84
CA LYS A 233 2.55 -5.43 14.55
C LYS A 233 1.05 -5.43 14.30
N ILE A 234 0.61 -4.51 13.44
CA ILE A 234 -0.67 -4.57 12.76
C ILE A 234 -0.41 -5.01 11.34
N ASP A 235 -1.03 -6.09 10.89
CA ASP A 235 -0.91 -6.57 9.52
C ASP A 235 -1.88 -5.82 8.60
N ILE A 236 -3.14 -5.68 9.04
CA ILE A 236 -4.18 -4.98 8.28
C ILE A 236 -4.92 -4.00 9.21
N THR A 237 -5.09 -2.77 8.73
CA THR A 237 -5.98 -1.80 9.36
C THR A 237 -7.21 -1.61 8.49
N ILE A 238 -8.39 -1.94 9.00
CA ILE A 238 -9.68 -1.72 8.33
C ILE A 238 -10.11 -0.28 8.60
N VAL A 239 -10.46 0.46 7.55
CA VAL A 239 -10.85 1.87 7.64
C VAL A 239 -12.01 2.20 6.67
N VAL A 240 -12.66 3.32 6.91
CA VAL A 240 -13.61 3.91 5.95
C VAL A 240 -12.95 5.07 5.20
N ASP A 241 -12.74 6.20 5.88
CA ASP A 241 -12.04 7.37 5.33
C ASP A 241 -10.73 7.66 6.07
N MET A 242 -10.65 7.30 7.36
CA MET A 242 -9.46 7.51 8.17
C MET A 242 -8.23 6.83 7.56
N LEU A 243 -7.05 7.43 7.69
CA LEU A 243 -5.78 6.99 7.11
C LEU A 243 -5.68 7.04 5.57
N LEU A 244 -6.78 7.17 4.83
CA LEU A 244 -6.73 7.30 3.37
C LEU A 244 -6.23 8.68 2.94
N THR A 245 -6.36 9.69 3.81
CA THR A 245 -5.82 11.03 3.61
C THR A 245 -4.91 11.43 4.78
N GLY A 246 -3.90 12.26 4.54
CA GLY A 246 -3.06 12.84 5.59
C GLY A 246 -2.11 11.89 6.34
N PHE A 247 -2.18 10.57 6.10
CA PHE A 247 -1.33 9.57 6.74
C PHE A 247 -0.09 9.25 5.90
N ASP A 248 1.05 9.06 6.54
CA ASP A 248 2.31 8.73 5.88
C ASP A 248 3.07 7.64 6.63
N SER A 249 3.38 6.54 5.92
CA SER A 249 4.21 5.44 6.43
C SER A 249 5.01 4.79 5.29
N LYS A 250 6.30 4.57 5.52
CA LYS A 250 7.17 3.82 4.59
C LYS A 250 6.89 2.32 4.62
N TYR A 251 6.34 1.82 5.73
CA TYR A 251 6.04 0.41 5.93
C TYR A 251 4.66 -0.02 5.44
N LEU A 252 3.81 0.93 5.07
CA LEU A 252 2.55 0.65 4.39
C LEU A 252 2.83 0.45 2.90
N ASN A 253 2.68 -0.77 2.39
CA ASN A 253 2.90 -1.07 0.97
C ASN A 253 1.66 -1.53 0.24
N THR A 254 0.60 -1.95 0.95
CA THR A 254 -0.56 -2.59 0.34
C THR A 254 -1.86 -1.88 0.71
N LEU A 255 -2.73 -1.68 -0.27
CA LEU A 255 -4.09 -1.20 -0.10
C LEU A 255 -5.07 -2.21 -0.72
N TYR A 256 -5.94 -2.77 0.10
CA TYR A 256 -7.10 -3.53 -0.30
C TYR A 256 -8.29 -2.59 -0.46
N VAL A 257 -8.96 -2.60 -1.61
CA VAL A 257 -10.01 -1.63 -1.93
C VAL A 257 -11.33 -2.35 -2.15
N ASP A 258 -12.23 -2.30 -1.15
CA ASP A 258 -13.64 -2.65 -1.30
C ASP A 258 -14.54 -1.41 -1.13
N LYS A 259 -14.16 -0.35 -1.81
CA LYS A 259 -14.82 0.96 -1.80
C LYS A 259 -14.75 1.57 -3.19
N ASN A 260 -15.80 2.23 -3.64
CA ASN A 260 -15.76 2.99 -4.89
C ASN A 260 -14.94 4.27 -4.68
N LEU A 261 -13.74 4.28 -5.23
CA LEU A 261 -12.84 5.43 -5.20
C LEU A 261 -12.81 6.10 -6.58
N LYS A 262 -12.78 7.41 -6.62
CA LYS A 262 -12.68 8.17 -7.87
C LYS A 262 -11.73 9.35 -7.72
N TYR A 263 -11.08 9.71 -8.83
CA TYR A 263 -10.27 10.92 -8.97
C TYR A 263 -9.30 11.17 -7.80
N HIS A 264 -9.43 12.31 -7.13
CA HIS A 264 -8.54 12.70 -6.03
C HIS A 264 -8.58 11.72 -4.85
N GLY A 265 -9.74 11.18 -4.49
CA GLY A 265 -9.86 10.18 -3.43
C GLY A 265 -9.12 8.89 -3.75
N LEU A 266 -9.20 8.44 -5.02
CA LEU A 266 -8.45 7.27 -5.50
C LEU A 266 -6.94 7.51 -5.41
N ILE A 267 -6.46 8.64 -5.95
CA ILE A 267 -5.03 8.96 -5.94
C ILE A 267 -4.50 9.15 -4.51
N GLN A 268 -5.27 9.77 -3.64
CA GLN A 268 -4.90 9.95 -2.23
C GLN A 268 -4.75 8.59 -1.52
N ALA A 269 -5.70 7.69 -1.70
CA ALA A 269 -5.65 6.35 -1.11
C ALA A 269 -4.47 5.52 -1.65
N PHE A 270 -4.29 5.48 -2.99
CA PHE A 270 -3.18 4.77 -3.62
C PHE A 270 -1.83 5.30 -3.15
N SER A 271 -1.69 6.63 -3.03
CA SER A 271 -0.46 7.29 -2.61
C SER A 271 -0.07 7.04 -1.15
N ARG A 272 -0.90 6.31 -0.38
CA ARG A 272 -0.48 5.81 0.95
C ARG A 272 0.55 4.71 0.83
N THR A 273 0.53 3.93 -0.26
CA THR A 273 1.36 2.75 -0.44
C THR A 273 2.71 3.01 -1.12
N ASN A 274 2.88 4.15 -1.79
CA ASN A 274 4.00 4.38 -2.71
C ASN A 274 5.21 5.13 -2.11
N ARG A 275 5.33 5.21 -0.78
CA ARG A 275 6.50 5.80 -0.13
C ARG A 275 7.73 4.91 -0.30
N ILE A 276 8.85 5.53 -0.68
CA ILE A 276 10.12 4.83 -0.86
C ILE A 276 10.67 4.39 0.49
N LEU A 277 11.18 3.17 0.54
CA LEU A 277 11.91 2.66 1.69
C LEU A 277 13.30 2.13 1.25
N ASN A 278 13.32 1.01 0.52
CA ASN A 278 14.52 0.39 -0.07
C ASN A 278 14.10 -0.65 -1.13
N ASP A 279 15.04 -1.41 -1.65
CA ASP A 279 14.85 -2.37 -2.74
C ASP A 279 13.85 -3.52 -2.41
N THR A 280 13.52 -3.73 -1.13
CA THR A 280 12.53 -4.73 -0.73
C THR A 280 11.09 -4.26 -0.89
N LYS A 281 10.87 -2.96 -1.16
CA LYS A 281 9.58 -2.35 -1.49
C LYS A 281 9.64 -1.79 -2.91
N PRO A 282 9.40 -2.60 -3.94
CA PRO A 282 9.59 -2.19 -5.34
C PRO A 282 8.47 -1.29 -5.86
N TYR A 283 7.28 -1.32 -5.29
CA TYR A 283 6.08 -0.55 -5.69
C TYR A 283 5.07 -0.45 -4.55
N GLY A 284 4.03 0.40 -4.73
CA GLY A 284 2.82 0.36 -3.95
C GLY A 284 1.86 -0.67 -4.52
N ASN A 285 1.34 -1.57 -3.69
CA ASN A 285 0.49 -2.68 -4.12
C ASN A 285 -0.99 -2.38 -3.85
N ILE A 286 -1.82 -2.48 -4.87
CA ILE A 286 -3.26 -2.22 -4.80
C ILE A 286 -4.00 -3.49 -5.24
N LEU A 287 -4.89 -3.99 -4.39
CA LEU A 287 -5.80 -5.08 -4.73
C LEU A 287 -7.23 -4.54 -4.73
N ASP A 288 -7.80 -4.40 -5.91
CA ASP A 288 -9.12 -3.84 -6.13
C ASP A 288 -10.20 -4.91 -6.24
N PHE A 289 -11.20 -4.86 -5.37
CA PHE A 289 -12.35 -5.77 -5.34
C PHE A 289 -13.59 -5.21 -6.01
N ARG A 290 -13.53 -3.96 -6.52
CA ARG A 290 -14.66 -3.28 -7.18
C ARG A 290 -14.55 -3.26 -8.71
N GLY A 291 -13.42 -3.68 -9.27
CA GLY A 291 -13.21 -3.68 -10.72
C GLY A 291 -13.14 -2.27 -11.30
N GLN A 292 -12.42 -1.37 -10.65
CA GLN A 292 -12.40 0.07 -10.94
C GLN A 292 -11.35 0.48 -11.98
N GLN A 293 -11.06 -0.37 -12.97
CA GLN A 293 -10.03 -0.08 -13.96
C GLN A 293 -10.25 1.26 -14.67
N ASP A 294 -11.49 1.54 -15.09
CA ASP A 294 -11.82 2.79 -15.78
C ASP A 294 -11.60 4.01 -14.86
N ALA A 295 -11.97 3.92 -13.57
CA ALA A 295 -11.74 5.00 -12.61
C ALA A 295 -10.25 5.25 -12.36
N VAL A 296 -9.42 4.20 -12.36
CA VAL A 296 -7.96 4.31 -12.26
C VAL A 296 -7.41 5.01 -13.51
N ASP A 297 -7.86 4.62 -14.69
CA ASP A 297 -7.45 5.20 -15.96
C ASP A 297 -7.81 6.69 -16.06
N GLU A 298 -9.03 7.05 -15.68
CA GLU A 298 -9.50 8.44 -15.63
C GLU A 298 -8.68 9.26 -14.62
N ALA A 299 -8.40 8.72 -13.45
CA ALA A 299 -7.61 9.40 -12.44
C ALA A 299 -6.15 9.62 -12.90
N ILE A 300 -5.52 8.62 -13.51
CA ILE A 300 -4.18 8.74 -14.09
C ILE A 300 -4.18 9.84 -15.16
N ALA A 301 -5.14 9.83 -16.09
CA ALA A 301 -5.24 10.83 -17.14
C ALA A 301 -5.39 12.26 -16.57
N LEU A 302 -6.25 12.44 -15.54
CA LEU A 302 -6.52 13.75 -14.94
C LEU A 302 -5.32 14.32 -14.19
N PHE A 303 -4.56 13.48 -13.46
CA PHE A 303 -3.50 13.94 -12.56
C PHE A 303 -2.08 13.84 -13.14
N SER A 304 -1.92 13.33 -14.36
CA SER A 304 -0.59 13.20 -14.99
C SER A 304 0.00 14.50 -15.51
N GLY A 305 -0.85 15.50 -15.77
CA GLY A 305 -0.42 16.78 -16.37
C GLY A 305 -0.59 16.82 -17.91
N GLU A 306 -0.61 18.04 -18.46
CA GLU A 306 -1.05 18.32 -19.84
C GLU A 306 -0.14 17.76 -20.97
N LYS A 307 1.07 17.27 -20.67
CA LYS A 307 2.09 16.90 -21.66
C LYS A 307 2.70 15.52 -21.44
N THR A 308 1.99 14.62 -20.79
CA THR A 308 2.54 13.29 -20.48
C THR A 308 2.10 12.29 -21.53
N ASP A 309 3.03 11.80 -22.35
CA ASP A 309 2.80 10.66 -23.21
C ASP A 309 2.77 9.36 -22.39
N ASN A 310 1.77 8.50 -22.63
CA ASN A 310 1.61 7.20 -21.97
C ASN A 310 1.69 7.24 -20.42
N PRO A 311 0.87 8.04 -19.73
CA PRO A 311 0.98 8.19 -18.28
C PRO A 311 0.82 6.88 -17.51
N LYS A 312 0.08 5.90 -18.04
CA LYS A 312 -0.06 4.57 -17.43
C LYS A 312 1.29 3.84 -17.30
N GLU A 313 2.16 3.93 -18.30
CA GLU A 313 3.48 3.28 -18.26
C GLU A 313 4.42 3.93 -17.21
N ILE A 314 4.17 5.19 -16.87
CA ILE A 314 4.91 5.89 -15.82
C ILE A 314 4.37 5.50 -14.45
N TRP A 315 3.05 5.49 -14.28
CA TRP A 315 2.42 5.28 -12.98
C TRP A 315 2.35 3.83 -12.55
N LEU A 316 2.13 2.91 -13.52
CA LEU A 316 1.96 1.49 -13.25
C LEU A 316 3.24 0.72 -13.51
N VAL A 317 3.48 -0.33 -12.72
CA VAL A 317 4.51 -1.30 -13.03
C VAL A 317 4.08 -2.18 -14.20
N ASP A 318 5.04 -2.82 -14.87
CA ASP A 318 4.75 -3.76 -15.94
C ASP A 318 3.92 -4.94 -15.41
N SER A 319 3.14 -5.57 -16.28
CA SER A 319 2.39 -6.80 -15.94
C SER A 319 3.33 -7.97 -15.61
N ALA A 320 2.82 -8.96 -14.87
CA ALA A 320 3.60 -10.13 -14.47
C ALA A 320 4.31 -10.82 -15.64
N PRO A 321 3.66 -11.13 -16.80
CA PRO A 321 4.34 -11.73 -17.94
C PRO A 321 5.53 -10.92 -18.44
N LYS A 322 5.38 -9.60 -18.54
CA LYS A 322 6.46 -8.70 -18.98
C LYS A 322 7.63 -8.64 -18.01
N VAL A 323 7.35 -8.71 -16.70
CA VAL A 323 8.41 -8.76 -15.68
C VAL A 323 9.09 -10.12 -15.67
N ILE A 324 8.36 -11.22 -15.92
CA ILE A 324 8.95 -12.57 -16.08
C ILE A 324 9.92 -12.60 -17.26
N GLU A 325 9.59 -11.98 -18.40
CA GLU A 325 10.53 -11.84 -19.52
C GLU A 325 11.80 -11.08 -19.13
N LYS A 326 11.65 -9.95 -18.43
CA LYS A 326 12.81 -9.17 -17.94
C LYS A 326 13.64 -9.95 -16.92
N PHE A 327 12.99 -10.75 -16.08
CA PHE A 327 13.65 -11.62 -15.13
C PHE A 327 14.47 -12.71 -15.85
N GLN A 328 13.87 -13.35 -16.85
CA GLN A 328 14.56 -14.32 -17.71
C GLN A 328 15.80 -13.72 -18.39
N ASP A 329 15.68 -12.50 -18.93
CA ASP A 329 16.81 -11.77 -19.51
C ASP A 329 17.88 -11.44 -18.49
N ALA A 330 17.52 -11.07 -17.25
CA ALA A 330 18.48 -10.79 -16.20
C ALA A 330 19.25 -12.06 -15.77
N VAL A 331 18.54 -13.19 -15.65
CA VAL A 331 19.16 -14.48 -15.34
C VAL A 331 20.12 -14.91 -16.47
N ARG A 332 19.69 -14.76 -17.74
CA ARG A 332 20.56 -15.04 -18.90
C ARG A 332 21.83 -14.17 -18.88
N LYS A 333 21.69 -12.85 -18.66
CA LYS A 333 22.84 -11.92 -18.56
C LYS A 333 23.80 -12.28 -17.44
N LEU A 334 23.29 -12.72 -16.29
CA LEU A 334 24.14 -13.21 -15.20
C LEU A 334 24.92 -14.45 -15.63
N SER A 335 24.27 -15.42 -16.28
CA SER A 335 24.93 -16.64 -16.79
C SER A 335 25.98 -16.32 -17.85
N GLU A 336 25.64 -15.50 -18.85
CA GLU A 336 26.59 -15.05 -19.89
C GLU A 336 27.79 -14.31 -19.29
N TYR A 337 27.54 -13.48 -18.27
CA TYR A 337 28.61 -12.78 -17.57
C TYR A 337 29.56 -13.74 -16.86
N MET A 338 29.05 -14.71 -16.09
CA MET A 338 29.89 -15.70 -15.41
C MET A 338 30.69 -16.53 -16.43
N GLN A 339 30.08 -16.95 -17.54
CA GLN A 339 30.75 -17.66 -18.62
C GLN A 339 31.87 -16.81 -19.27
N SER A 340 31.68 -15.50 -19.42
CA SER A 340 32.72 -14.59 -19.94
C SER A 340 33.94 -14.48 -19.02
N GLN A 341 33.79 -14.87 -17.75
CA GLN A 341 34.87 -14.99 -16.76
C GLN A 341 35.43 -16.43 -16.67
N GLU A 342 35.05 -17.31 -17.61
CA GLU A 342 35.41 -18.73 -17.62
C GLU A 342 34.91 -19.51 -16.39
N LEU A 343 33.79 -19.08 -15.82
CA LEU A 343 33.17 -19.66 -14.63
C LEU A 343 31.73 -20.16 -14.95
N GLU A 344 31.30 -21.18 -14.22
CA GLU A 344 29.88 -21.59 -14.28
C GLU A 344 29.00 -20.62 -13.46
N CYS A 345 27.72 -20.54 -13.82
CA CYS A 345 26.78 -19.69 -13.09
C CYS A 345 26.31 -20.39 -11.81
N ARG A 346 27.22 -20.54 -10.84
CA ARG A 346 26.99 -21.10 -9.51
C ARG A 346 27.45 -20.14 -8.43
N ALA A 347 26.82 -20.18 -7.27
CA ALA A 347 27.17 -19.29 -6.16
C ALA A 347 28.64 -19.50 -5.68
N GLU A 348 29.12 -20.75 -5.69
CA GLU A 348 30.48 -21.11 -5.30
C GLU A 348 31.52 -20.50 -6.25
N ASP A 349 31.20 -20.41 -7.55
CA ASP A 349 32.14 -19.89 -8.55
C ASP A 349 32.30 -18.37 -8.49
N VAL A 350 31.39 -17.66 -7.82
CA VAL A 350 31.50 -16.20 -7.59
C VAL A 350 32.79 -15.85 -6.83
N TYR A 351 33.21 -16.71 -5.94
CA TYR A 351 34.48 -16.51 -5.16
C TYR A 351 35.75 -16.63 -6.01
N ASN A 352 35.63 -17.23 -7.19
CA ASN A 352 36.76 -17.39 -8.15
C ASN A 352 36.92 -16.18 -9.08
N LEU A 353 36.03 -15.17 -9.01
CA LEU A 353 36.14 -13.95 -9.81
C LEU A 353 37.42 -13.18 -9.52
N GLN A 354 38.18 -12.90 -10.58
CA GLN A 354 39.49 -12.26 -10.50
C GLN A 354 39.38 -10.75 -10.71
N GLY A 355 39.82 -9.99 -9.71
CA GLY A 355 39.86 -8.53 -9.77
C GLY A 355 38.53 -7.84 -9.41
N ASP A 356 38.65 -6.55 -9.15
CA ASP A 356 37.52 -5.74 -8.67
C ASP A 356 36.48 -5.44 -9.75
N GLU A 357 36.91 -5.38 -11.01
CA GLU A 357 36.03 -5.16 -12.17
C GLU A 357 35.11 -6.36 -12.40
N ALA A 358 35.68 -7.60 -12.32
CA ALA A 358 34.89 -8.82 -12.45
C ALA A 358 33.86 -8.95 -11.31
N ARG A 359 34.27 -8.65 -10.08
CA ARG A 359 33.37 -8.65 -8.92
C ARG A 359 32.25 -7.60 -9.06
N ALA A 360 32.57 -6.38 -9.53
CA ALA A 360 31.59 -5.34 -9.75
C ALA A 360 30.58 -5.70 -10.87
N GLY A 361 31.05 -6.35 -11.94
CA GLY A 361 30.19 -6.85 -13.00
C GLY A 361 29.17 -7.88 -12.50
N PHE A 362 29.63 -8.88 -11.74
CA PHE A 362 28.73 -9.84 -11.07
C PHE A 362 27.68 -9.14 -10.19
N ILE A 363 28.12 -8.21 -9.33
CA ILE A 363 27.21 -7.46 -8.46
C ILE A 363 26.12 -6.75 -9.26
N ASN A 364 26.47 -6.14 -10.38
CA ASN A 364 25.51 -5.43 -11.22
C ASN A 364 24.50 -6.40 -11.87
N CYS A 365 24.96 -7.53 -12.42
CA CYS A 365 24.09 -8.55 -13.00
C CYS A 365 23.17 -9.17 -11.94
N PHE A 366 23.69 -9.57 -10.80
CA PHE A 366 22.89 -10.21 -9.75
C PHE A 366 21.87 -9.25 -9.10
N LYS A 367 22.20 -7.96 -8.97
CA LYS A 367 21.23 -6.95 -8.51
C LYS A 367 19.97 -6.92 -9.38
N GLU A 368 20.10 -7.04 -10.70
CA GLU A 368 18.93 -7.06 -11.60
C GLU A 368 18.12 -8.34 -11.41
N VAL A 369 18.75 -9.50 -11.28
CA VAL A 369 18.07 -10.76 -10.95
C VAL A 369 17.30 -10.62 -9.65
N GLN A 370 17.95 -10.14 -8.59
CA GLN A 370 17.32 -9.95 -7.27
C GLN A 370 16.17 -8.95 -7.34
N ARG A 371 16.33 -7.85 -8.06
CA ARG A 371 15.29 -6.82 -8.23
C ARG A 371 14.02 -7.38 -8.85
N TYR A 372 14.13 -8.10 -9.96
CA TYR A 372 12.95 -8.67 -10.62
C TYR A 372 12.34 -9.81 -9.81
N LYS A 373 13.13 -10.66 -9.18
CA LYS A 373 12.61 -11.71 -8.29
C LYS A 373 11.81 -11.11 -7.14
N THR A 374 12.38 -10.11 -6.43
CA THR A 374 11.70 -9.41 -5.33
C THR A 374 10.41 -8.72 -5.79
N GLN A 375 10.41 -8.19 -7.02
CA GLN A 375 9.20 -7.60 -7.61
C GLN A 375 8.14 -8.67 -7.85
N LEU A 376 8.48 -9.81 -8.47
CA LEU A 376 7.56 -10.90 -8.79
C LEU A 376 7.01 -11.59 -7.52
N GLU A 377 7.80 -11.72 -6.47
CA GLU A 377 7.37 -12.30 -5.18
C GLU A 377 6.21 -11.55 -4.54
N GLN A 378 6.03 -10.26 -4.85
CA GLN A 378 4.98 -9.40 -4.28
C GLN A 378 3.78 -9.22 -5.23
N TYR A 379 3.80 -9.79 -6.44
CA TYR A 379 2.62 -9.80 -7.32
C TYR A 379 1.54 -10.72 -6.75
N THR A 380 0.31 -10.23 -6.70
CA THR A 380 -0.86 -10.96 -6.21
C THR A 380 -1.67 -11.63 -7.30
N ASP A 381 -1.36 -11.34 -8.57
CA ASP A 381 -2.03 -11.83 -9.78
C ASP A 381 -1.25 -12.88 -10.56
N ILE A 382 -0.09 -13.34 -10.04
CA ILE A 382 0.69 -14.45 -10.62
C ILE A 382 -0.02 -15.78 -10.38
N ASP A 383 -0.24 -16.55 -11.44
CA ASP A 383 -0.81 -17.89 -11.37
C ASP A 383 0.23 -18.99 -11.06
N GLU A 384 -0.23 -20.23 -10.90
CA GLU A 384 0.63 -21.37 -10.55
C GLU A 384 1.63 -21.72 -11.66
N GLN A 385 1.27 -21.53 -12.93
CA GLN A 385 2.16 -21.81 -14.08
C GLN A 385 3.26 -20.76 -14.16
N GLU A 386 2.90 -19.50 -13.97
CA GLU A 386 3.87 -18.40 -13.89
C GLU A 386 4.83 -18.57 -12.70
N ARG A 387 4.32 -18.99 -11.53
CA ARG A 387 5.16 -19.31 -10.35
C ARG A 387 6.14 -20.44 -10.65
N ALA A 388 5.68 -21.51 -11.25
CA ALA A 388 6.53 -22.64 -11.64
C ALA A 388 7.63 -22.21 -12.62
N LYS A 389 7.29 -21.38 -13.62
CA LYS A 389 8.27 -20.82 -14.57
C LYS A 389 9.32 -19.93 -13.87
N ILE A 390 8.92 -19.09 -12.95
CA ILE A 390 9.84 -18.24 -12.18
C ILE A 390 10.82 -19.10 -11.35
N GLU A 391 10.32 -20.16 -10.73
CA GLU A 391 11.14 -21.07 -9.92
C GLU A 391 12.09 -21.91 -10.77
N GLU A 392 11.66 -22.35 -11.95
CA GLU A 392 12.51 -23.03 -12.94
C GLU A 392 13.64 -22.14 -13.45
N LEU A 393 13.35 -20.85 -13.74
CA LEU A 393 14.35 -19.90 -14.20
C LEU A 393 15.44 -19.62 -13.18
N PHE A 394 15.08 -19.46 -11.92
CA PHE A 394 16.01 -19.18 -10.83
C PHE A 394 15.35 -19.52 -9.48
N SER A 395 15.70 -20.67 -8.93
CA SER A 395 15.06 -21.18 -7.73
C SER A 395 15.35 -20.31 -6.49
N GLU A 396 14.48 -20.42 -5.48
CA GLU A 396 14.70 -19.72 -4.22
C GLU A 396 15.98 -20.18 -3.51
N GLU A 397 16.35 -21.45 -3.64
CA GLU A 397 17.61 -22.00 -3.12
C GLU A 397 18.80 -21.35 -3.82
N ALA A 398 18.77 -21.25 -5.15
CA ALA A 398 19.80 -20.55 -5.93
C ALA A 398 19.90 -19.08 -5.52
N LEU A 399 18.76 -18.39 -5.40
CA LEU A 399 18.72 -16.98 -4.96
C LEU A 399 19.37 -16.79 -3.59
N ARG A 400 19.09 -17.68 -2.65
CA ARG A 400 19.64 -17.64 -1.29
C ARG A 400 21.17 -17.84 -1.30
N SER A 401 21.64 -18.81 -2.07
CA SER A 401 23.08 -19.10 -2.23
C SER A 401 23.82 -17.93 -2.88
N PHE A 402 23.31 -17.41 -3.98
CA PHE A 402 23.89 -16.24 -4.66
C PHE A 402 23.84 -14.96 -3.80
N ARG A 403 22.83 -14.80 -2.96
CA ARG A 403 22.74 -13.66 -2.02
C ARG A 403 23.86 -13.68 -0.99
N GLY A 404 24.26 -14.86 -0.51
CA GLY A 404 25.43 -15.03 0.36
C GLY A 404 26.71 -14.55 -0.33
N ALA A 405 27.01 -15.11 -1.52
CA ALA A 405 28.16 -14.73 -2.31
C ALA A 405 28.18 -13.23 -2.69
N TYR A 406 27.01 -12.67 -3.05
CA TYR A 406 26.85 -11.24 -3.34
C TYR A 406 27.20 -10.35 -2.14
N LEU A 407 26.70 -10.67 -0.93
CA LEU A 407 26.98 -9.87 0.26
C LEU A 407 28.49 -9.85 0.60
N GLU A 408 29.15 -11.00 0.53
CA GLU A 408 30.59 -11.09 0.79
C GLU A 408 31.39 -10.32 -0.26
N THR A 409 31.06 -10.49 -1.54
CA THR A 409 31.74 -9.79 -2.65
C THR A 409 31.57 -8.28 -2.54
N ALA A 410 30.35 -7.81 -2.20
CA ALA A 410 30.06 -6.39 -2.02
C ALA A 410 30.84 -5.79 -0.82
N GLN A 411 30.97 -6.54 0.28
CA GLN A 411 31.79 -6.14 1.44
C GLN A 411 33.25 -6.03 1.10
N GLN A 412 33.78 -6.98 0.32
CA GLN A 412 35.19 -6.95 -0.12
C GLN A 412 35.47 -5.69 -0.94
N LEU A 413 34.63 -5.38 -1.95
CA LEU A 413 34.80 -4.20 -2.79
C LEU A 413 34.69 -2.90 -1.97
N ARG A 414 33.80 -2.85 -0.98
CA ARG A 414 33.66 -1.68 -0.12
C ARG A 414 34.93 -1.45 0.72
N LYS A 415 35.48 -2.49 1.35
CA LYS A 415 36.70 -2.41 2.13
C LYS A 415 37.93 -1.95 1.31
N LEU A 416 38.01 -2.37 0.04
CA LEU A 416 39.07 -1.96 -0.88
C LEU A 416 38.95 -0.48 -1.26
N ARG A 417 37.72 0.00 -1.52
CA ARG A 417 37.49 1.43 -1.80
C ARG A 417 37.77 2.33 -0.60
N GLU A 418 37.53 1.87 0.62
CA GLU A 418 37.86 2.60 1.84
C GLU A 418 39.40 2.66 2.07
N LYS A 419 40.15 1.58 1.77
CA LYS A 419 41.61 1.55 1.84
C LYS A 419 42.32 2.35 0.74
N GLY A 420 41.70 2.55 -0.41
CA GLY A 420 42.27 3.33 -1.52
C GLY A 420 42.01 4.84 -1.42
N LYS A 421 41.32 5.30 -0.37
CA LYS A 421 41.07 6.73 -0.08
C LYS A 421 41.96 7.27 1.05
N GLY A 422 42.86 6.51 1.62
CA GLY A 422 43.86 6.89 2.62
C GLY A 422 45.26 7.00 1.91
#